data_9d611a2782c3eee6751c0fff582e656a
#
_entry.id   9d611a2782c3eee6751c0fff582e656a
#
_cell.length_a   1.000
_cell.length_b   1.000
_cell.length_c   1.000
_cell.angle_alpha   90.00
_cell.angle_beta   90.00
_cell.angle_gamma   90.00
#
_symmetry.space_group_name_H-M   'P 1'
#
loop_
_entity.id
_entity.type
_entity.pdbx_description
1 polymer ?
#
loop_
_entity_poly.entity_id
_entity_poly.type
_entity_poly.pdbx_seq_one_letter_code
_entity_poly.pdbx_strand_id
1 'polypeptide(L)'
;YLVLSHFKGHAMAGFGGAIKNISIGLGSQEGKCVIHTGGASHDSPWGGDQTAFTESMAEAGKAVSDYLGNGENIVYINVMNRISIDCDCDGNPSEPDLHDIGILASADPVALDQACIDLVYAQKDGDGASLVNRIESRDGLHTLEHAEEIGLGSRSYTLVSIDE
;
A
#
# COMPACT_ATOMS: atom_id res chain seq x y z
N TYR A 1 6.53 11.08 -13.14
CA TYR A 1 7.07 10.41 -11.97
C TYR A 1 6.76 8.92 -12.04
N LEU A 2 7.76 8.05 -11.84
CA LEU A 2 7.60 6.60 -11.81
C LEU A 2 7.70 6.10 -10.37
N VAL A 3 6.65 5.45 -9.90
CA VAL A 3 6.60 4.78 -8.59
C VAL A 3 6.79 3.29 -8.80
N LEU A 4 7.91 2.77 -8.34
CA LEU A 4 8.20 1.34 -8.36
C LEU A 4 8.17 0.81 -6.92
N SER A 5 7.24 -0.07 -6.62
CA SER A 5 7.02 -0.60 -5.28
C SER A 5 7.16 -2.11 -5.26
N HIS A 6 7.77 -2.63 -4.21
CA HIS A 6 7.63 -4.02 -3.83
C HIS A 6 6.33 -4.17 -3.02
N PHE A 7 5.41 -5.00 -3.50
CA PHE A 7 4.16 -5.29 -2.77
C PHE A 7 4.42 -6.36 -1.71
N LYS A 8 4.06 -6.10 -0.45
CA LYS A 8 4.32 -6.97 0.71
C LYS A 8 3.45 -6.59 1.90
N GLY A 9 3.55 -7.37 2.96
CA GLY A 9 2.96 -7.04 4.25
C GLY A 9 3.63 -5.85 4.94
N HIS A 10 2.96 -5.32 5.95
CA HIS A 10 3.48 -4.27 6.80
C HIS A 10 2.89 -4.35 8.22
N ALA A 11 3.76 -4.22 9.23
CA ALA A 11 3.37 -4.39 10.63
C ALA A 11 2.28 -3.42 11.12
N MET A 12 2.22 -2.20 10.58
CA MET A 12 1.24 -1.18 10.96
C MET A 12 0.13 -1.01 9.91
N ALA A 13 0.46 -0.94 8.62
CA ALA A 13 -0.49 -0.64 7.56
C ALA A 13 -1.22 -1.87 7.00
N GLY A 14 -0.90 -3.08 7.47
CA GLY A 14 -1.40 -4.33 6.88
C GLY A 14 -0.61 -4.74 5.64
N PHE A 15 -0.49 -3.87 4.67
CA PHE A 15 0.31 -4.05 3.46
C PHE A 15 1.06 -2.79 3.07
N GLY A 16 1.96 -2.91 2.11
CA GLY A 16 2.66 -1.81 1.48
C GLY A 16 2.70 -2.02 -0.03
N GLY A 17 2.23 -1.02 -0.77
CA GLY A 17 2.20 -0.96 -2.22
C GLY A 17 2.43 0.48 -2.70
N ALA A 18 1.76 0.87 -3.78
CA ALA A 18 1.91 2.17 -4.42
C ALA A 18 1.55 3.34 -3.49
N ILE A 19 0.39 3.26 -2.80
CA ILE A 19 -0.08 4.34 -1.91
C ILE A 19 0.91 4.57 -0.77
N LYS A 20 1.37 3.49 -0.10
CA LYS A 20 2.36 3.62 0.97
C LYS A 20 3.69 4.21 0.48
N ASN A 21 4.11 3.87 -0.73
CA ASN A 21 5.35 4.38 -1.31
C ASN A 21 5.29 5.90 -1.54
N ILE A 22 4.21 6.41 -2.13
CA ILE A 22 4.07 7.85 -2.39
C ILE A 22 3.73 8.66 -1.13
N SER A 23 3.15 8.05 -0.10
CA SER A 23 2.85 8.72 1.16
C SER A 23 4.05 8.70 2.11
N ILE A 24 4.23 7.58 2.81
CA ILE A 24 5.29 7.42 3.82
C ILE A 24 6.68 7.44 3.18
N GLY A 25 6.82 6.86 1.97
CA GLY A 25 8.11 6.82 1.27
C GLY A 25 8.68 8.21 0.98
N LEU A 26 7.84 9.18 0.65
CA LEU A 26 8.23 10.57 0.34
C LEU A 26 8.18 11.50 1.56
N GLY A 27 7.62 11.06 2.67
CA GLY A 27 7.53 11.86 3.89
C GLY A 27 8.92 12.16 4.49
N SER A 28 9.11 13.39 5.00
CA SER A 28 10.23 13.73 5.88
C SER A 28 10.16 12.89 7.16
N GLN A 29 11.21 12.94 8.00
CA GLN A 29 11.18 12.25 9.30
C GLN A 29 9.97 12.66 10.13
N GLU A 30 9.73 13.96 10.26
CA GLU A 30 8.56 14.52 10.94
C GLU A 30 7.25 14.11 10.24
N GLY A 31 7.17 14.25 8.92
CA GLY A 31 6.00 13.87 8.13
C GLY A 31 5.63 12.39 8.28
N LYS A 32 6.62 11.50 8.40
CA LYS A 32 6.37 10.09 8.71
C LYS A 32 5.74 9.91 10.10
N CYS A 33 6.18 10.65 11.11
CA CYS A 33 5.57 10.61 12.44
C CYS A 33 4.11 11.09 12.38
N VAL A 34 3.86 12.21 11.71
CA VAL A 34 2.51 12.76 11.52
C VAL A 34 1.59 11.76 10.83
N ILE A 35 2.02 11.17 9.71
CA ILE A 35 1.21 10.19 8.98
C ILE A 35 0.92 8.95 9.86
N HIS A 36 1.95 8.37 10.50
CA HIS A 36 1.78 7.15 11.31
C HIS A 36 0.88 7.35 12.55
N THR A 37 0.68 8.57 12.98
CA THR A 37 -0.10 8.87 14.17
C THR A 37 -1.41 9.61 13.88
N GLY A 38 -1.78 9.77 12.59
CA GLY A 38 -2.97 10.54 12.23
C GLY A 38 -2.92 11.98 12.73
N GLY A 39 -1.72 12.59 12.71
CA GLY A 39 -1.50 13.96 13.18
C GLY A 39 -1.23 14.12 14.67
N ALA A 40 -1.25 13.04 15.46
CA ALA A 40 -1.12 13.14 16.92
C ALA A 40 0.31 13.41 17.41
N SER A 41 1.35 13.12 16.60
CA SER A 41 2.75 13.31 16.99
C SER A 41 3.62 13.73 15.82
N HIS A 42 4.57 14.64 16.09
CA HIS A 42 5.61 15.06 15.15
C HIS A 42 6.96 14.37 15.40
N ASP A 43 7.14 13.74 16.56
CA ASP A 43 8.41 13.21 17.03
C ASP A 43 8.47 11.68 17.11
N SER A 44 7.30 11.02 17.17
CA SER A 44 7.19 9.57 17.32
C SER A 44 6.17 8.99 16.33
N PRO A 45 6.50 7.90 15.63
CA PRO A 45 5.54 7.21 14.74
C PRO A 45 4.61 6.23 15.49
N TRP A 46 4.68 6.16 16.82
CA TRP A 46 4.00 5.15 17.62
C TRP A 46 2.86 5.75 18.44
N GLY A 47 1.83 4.93 18.71
CA GLY A 47 0.73 5.26 19.60
C GLY A 47 -0.42 6.02 18.97
N GLY A 48 -0.47 6.12 17.64
CA GLY A 48 -1.59 6.67 16.90
C GLY A 48 -2.79 5.71 16.85
N ASP A 49 -3.95 6.26 16.52
CA ASP A 49 -5.14 5.49 16.18
C ASP A 49 -4.98 4.81 14.82
N GLN A 50 -5.43 3.56 14.69
CA GLN A 50 -5.23 2.77 13.48
C GLN A 50 -6.00 3.33 12.27
N THR A 51 -7.24 3.74 12.48
CA THR A 51 -8.08 4.33 11.43
C THR A 51 -7.49 5.66 10.97
N ALA A 52 -7.14 6.55 11.91
CA ALA A 52 -6.49 7.82 11.58
C ALA A 52 -5.17 7.65 10.83
N PHE A 53 -4.40 6.59 11.13
CA PHE A 53 -3.19 6.27 10.40
C PHE A 53 -3.46 5.87 8.94
N THR A 54 -4.39 4.94 8.71
CA THR A 54 -4.72 4.47 7.35
C THR A 54 -5.31 5.58 6.49
N GLU A 55 -6.15 6.46 7.06
CA GLU A 55 -6.69 7.65 6.42
C GLU A 55 -5.58 8.66 6.09
N SER A 56 -4.73 9.02 7.05
CA SER A 56 -3.60 9.93 6.83
C SER A 56 -2.63 9.44 5.76
N MET A 57 -2.46 8.13 5.64
CA MET A 57 -1.63 7.55 4.58
C MET A 57 -2.25 7.79 3.20
N ALA A 58 -3.56 7.61 3.06
CA ALA A 58 -4.29 7.91 1.82
C ALA A 58 -4.26 9.40 1.48
N GLU A 59 -4.49 10.29 2.46
CA GLU A 59 -4.44 11.74 2.30
C GLU A 59 -3.05 12.24 1.87
N ALA A 60 -1.99 11.72 2.48
CA ALA A 60 -0.62 12.04 2.09
C ALA A 60 -0.31 11.57 0.66
N GLY A 61 -0.79 10.39 0.26
CA GLY A 61 -0.70 9.89 -1.10
C GLY A 61 -1.45 10.80 -2.09
N LYS A 62 -2.65 11.26 -1.71
CA LYS A 62 -3.43 12.21 -2.51
C LYS A 62 -2.70 13.53 -2.70
N ALA A 63 -2.11 14.08 -1.65
CA ALA A 63 -1.36 15.32 -1.74
C ALA A 63 -0.20 15.24 -2.75
N VAL A 64 0.49 14.10 -2.82
CA VAL A 64 1.55 13.85 -3.82
C VAL A 64 0.96 13.73 -5.22
N SER A 65 -0.13 13.00 -5.40
CA SER A 65 -0.81 12.87 -6.69
C SER A 65 -1.29 14.21 -7.22
N ASP A 66 -1.91 15.03 -6.37
CA ASP A 66 -2.39 16.37 -6.73
C ASP A 66 -1.24 17.29 -7.13
N TYR A 67 -0.13 17.27 -6.39
CA TYR A 67 1.08 18.03 -6.74
C TYR A 67 1.66 17.62 -8.10
N LEU A 68 1.54 16.37 -8.47
CA LEU A 68 1.99 15.82 -9.76
C LEU A 68 0.92 15.92 -10.86
N GLY A 69 0.02 16.89 -10.79
CA GLY A 69 -0.99 17.18 -11.81
C GLY A 69 -2.24 16.31 -11.71
N ASN A 70 -2.70 16.04 -10.49
CA ASN A 70 -3.89 15.21 -10.21
C ASN A 70 -3.79 13.81 -10.85
N GLY A 71 -2.61 13.18 -10.74
CA GLY A 71 -2.36 11.85 -11.26
C GLY A 71 -1.90 11.78 -12.72
N GLU A 72 -1.92 12.88 -13.48
CA GLU A 72 -1.57 12.86 -14.91
C GLU A 72 -0.07 12.62 -15.17
N ASN A 73 0.80 12.97 -14.22
CA ASN A 73 2.25 12.89 -14.38
C ASN A 73 2.89 11.77 -13.53
N ILE A 74 2.14 10.76 -13.17
CA ILE A 74 2.61 9.67 -12.33
C ILE A 74 2.12 8.30 -12.83
N VAL A 75 2.99 7.32 -12.80
CA VAL A 75 2.68 5.92 -13.13
C VAL A 75 3.18 5.04 -11.99
N TYR A 76 2.41 4.05 -11.65
CA TYR A 76 2.67 3.14 -10.54
C TYR A 76 2.92 1.72 -11.04
N ILE A 77 3.90 1.06 -10.44
CA ILE A 77 4.22 -0.35 -10.68
C ILE A 77 4.39 -1.04 -9.32
N ASN A 78 3.68 -2.14 -9.12
CA ASN A 78 3.85 -3.04 -7.98
C ASN A 78 4.49 -4.35 -8.45
N VAL A 79 5.60 -4.73 -7.84
CA VAL A 79 6.28 -6.00 -8.06
C VAL A 79 5.85 -6.96 -6.96
N MET A 80 5.17 -8.04 -7.35
CA MET A 80 4.59 -9.05 -6.46
C MET A 80 5.42 -10.33 -6.50
N ASN A 81 6.67 -10.24 -6.03
CA ASN A 81 7.58 -11.37 -5.89
C ASN A 81 8.12 -11.42 -4.46
N ARG A 82 8.48 -12.61 -3.98
CA ARG A 82 8.98 -12.82 -2.61
C ARG A 82 8.15 -12.09 -1.55
N ILE A 83 6.84 -12.24 -1.65
CA ILE A 83 5.88 -11.49 -0.86
C ILE A 83 5.90 -12.00 0.59
N SER A 84 6.53 -11.24 1.48
CA SER A 84 6.56 -11.50 2.91
C SER A 84 5.43 -10.79 3.64
N ILE A 85 5.05 -11.31 4.82
CA ILE A 85 4.17 -10.63 5.78
C ILE A 85 4.80 -9.35 6.33
N ASP A 86 6.11 -9.23 6.28
CA ASP A 86 6.87 -8.11 6.84
C ASP A 86 7.35 -7.14 5.76
N CYS A 87 7.71 -5.94 6.19
CA CYS A 87 8.23 -4.89 5.33
C CYS A 87 9.73 -5.12 5.07
N ASP A 88 10.21 -4.73 3.89
CA ASP A 88 11.65 -4.72 3.55
C ASP A 88 12.49 -3.85 4.50
N CYS A 89 11.85 -2.98 5.28
CA CYS A 89 12.51 -2.20 6.33
C CYS A 89 12.72 -2.96 7.65
N ASP A 90 12.18 -4.17 7.78
CA ASP A 90 12.47 -5.05 8.91
C ASP A 90 13.88 -5.65 8.78
N GLY A 91 14.63 -5.64 9.86
CA GLY A 91 15.98 -6.19 9.87
C GLY A 91 16.03 -7.72 9.84
N ASN A 92 14.90 -8.39 10.07
CA ASN A 92 14.76 -9.84 10.03
C ASN A 92 13.35 -10.23 9.58
N PRO A 93 13.00 -9.97 8.29
CA PRO A 93 11.68 -10.28 7.78
C PRO A 93 11.45 -11.78 7.72
N SER A 94 10.18 -12.17 7.86
CA SER A 94 9.76 -13.57 7.69
C SER A 94 9.99 -14.04 6.26
N GLU A 95 10.27 -15.32 6.08
CA GLU A 95 10.29 -15.91 4.74
C GLU A 95 8.88 -15.80 4.10
N PRO A 96 8.82 -15.58 2.78
CA PRO A 96 7.55 -15.57 2.06
C PRO A 96 6.80 -16.90 2.18
N ASP A 97 5.50 -16.82 2.43
CA ASP A 97 4.56 -17.95 2.38
C ASP A 97 3.60 -17.86 1.18
N LEU A 98 3.94 -17.00 0.23
CA LEU A 98 3.21 -16.77 -1.00
C LEU A 98 4.17 -16.86 -2.18
N HIS A 99 3.78 -17.58 -3.23
CA HIS A 99 4.55 -17.65 -4.47
C HIS A 99 4.55 -16.30 -5.22
N ASP A 100 5.50 -16.13 -6.13
CA ASP A 100 5.56 -14.95 -6.98
C ASP A 100 4.34 -14.85 -7.89
N ILE A 101 3.68 -13.70 -7.92
CA ILE A 101 2.47 -13.47 -8.72
C ILE A 101 2.80 -12.78 -10.04
N GLY A 102 3.62 -11.72 -10.00
CA GLY A 102 3.99 -10.99 -11.20
C GLY A 102 4.23 -9.50 -10.96
N ILE A 103 4.04 -8.70 -12.00
CA ILE A 103 4.22 -7.25 -11.97
C ILE A 103 2.95 -6.59 -12.50
N LEU A 104 2.39 -5.68 -11.73
CA LEU A 104 1.20 -4.93 -12.11
C LEU A 104 1.57 -3.45 -12.29
N ALA A 105 0.91 -2.78 -13.24
CA ALA A 105 1.08 -1.36 -13.48
C ALA A 105 -0.26 -0.67 -13.70
N SER A 106 -0.38 0.58 -13.25
CA SER A 106 -1.56 1.43 -13.44
C SER A 106 -1.19 2.91 -13.36
N ALA A 107 -2.02 3.77 -13.93
CA ALA A 107 -2.00 5.20 -13.66
C ALA A 107 -2.81 5.56 -12.40
N ASP A 108 -3.55 4.61 -11.83
CA ASP A 108 -4.35 4.75 -10.62
C ASP A 108 -3.76 3.90 -9.50
N PRO A 109 -3.26 4.49 -8.39
CA PRO A 109 -2.63 3.74 -7.31
C PRO A 109 -3.63 2.94 -6.47
N VAL A 110 -4.89 3.38 -6.40
CA VAL A 110 -5.96 2.68 -5.66
C VAL A 110 -6.35 1.41 -6.41
N ALA A 111 -6.59 1.51 -7.71
CA ALA A 111 -6.84 0.36 -8.59
C ALA A 111 -5.70 -0.65 -8.55
N LEU A 112 -4.46 -0.17 -8.57
CA LEU A 112 -3.27 -1.03 -8.55
C LEU A 112 -3.16 -1.80 -7.23
N ASP A 113 -3.23 -1.11 -6.10
CA ASP A 113 -3.11 -1.75 -4.79
C ASP A 113 -4.30 -2.69 -4.52
N GLN A 114 -5.53 -2.31 -4.96
CA GLN A 114 -6.70 -3.19 -4.89
C GLN A 114 -6.50 -4.47 -5.71
N ALA A 115 -6.01 -4.37 -6.94
CA ALA A 115 -5.76 -5.54 -7.78
C ALA A 115 -4.72 -6.48 -7.16
N CYS A 116 -3.67 -5.93 -6.55
CA CYS A 116 -2.66 -6.73 -5.83
C CYS A 116 -3.28 -7.48 -4.65
N ILE A 117 -4.12 -6.82 -3.85
CA ILE A 117 -4.82 -7.43 -2.71
C ILE A 117 -5.76 -8.55 -3.20
N ASP A 118 -6.56 -8.29 -4.22
CA ASP A 118 -7.49 -9.28 -4.77
C ASP A 118 -6.76 -10.53 -5.27
N LEU A 119 -5.58 -10.36 -5.89
CA LEU A 119 -4.74 -11.48 -6.30
C LEU A 119 -4.19 -12.28 -5.10
N VAL A 120 -3.84 -11.63 -4.00
CA VAL A 120 -3.45 -12.31 -2.76
C VAL A 120 -4.64 -13.07 -2.16
N TYR A 121 -5.81 -12.46 -2.09
CA TYR A 121 -7.02 -13.08 -1.55
C TYR A 121 -7.55 -14.22 -2.43
N ALA A 122 -7.25 -14.21 -3.73
CA ALA A 122 -7.63 -15.28 -4.66
C ALA A 122 -6.78 -16.55 -4.53
N GLN A 123 -5.70 -16.53 -3.75
CA GLN A 123 -4.84 -17.69 -3.55
C GLN A 123 -5.56 -18.82 -2.83
N LYS A 124 -5.17 -20.06 -3.12
CA LYS A 124 -5.81 -21.27 -2.60
C LYS A 124 -4.86 -22.03 -1.67
N ASP A 125 -5.41 -23.01 -0.98
CA ASP A 125 -4.66 -23.96 -0.16
C ASP A 125 -3.85 -23.34 0.99
N GLY A 126 -4.22 -22.10 1.39
CA GLY A 126 -3.57 -21.38 2.47
C GLY A 126 -2.32 -20.61 2.06
N ASP A 127 -2.00 -20.58 0.77
CA ASP A 127 -0.90 -19.77 0.23
C ASP A 127 -1.18 -18.28 0.50
N GLY A 128 -0.22 -17.57 1.11
CA GLY A 128 -0.37 -16.17 1.51
C GLY A 128 -1.30 -15.90 2.69
N ALA A 129 -1.73 -16.92 3.43
CA ALA A 129 -2.65 -16.74 4.56
C ALA A 129 -2.09 -15.81 5.65
N SER A 130 -0.77 -15.77 5.85
CA SER A 130 -0.14 -14.87 6.80
C SER A 130 -0.33 -13.41 6.40
N LEU A 131 -0.23 -13.10 5.11
CA LEU A 131 -0.43 -11.76 4.58
C LEU A 131 -1.90 -11.34 4.65
N VAL A 132 -2.85 -12.23 4.30
CA VAL A 132 -4.29 -11.97 4.46
C VAL A 132 -4.60 -11.60 5.91
N ASN A 133 -4.17 -12.43 6.87
CA ASN A 133 -4.35 -12.15 8.30
C ASN A 133 -3.70 -10.82 8.73
N ARG A 134 -2.54 -10.46 8.18
CA ARG A 134 -1.89 -9.18 8.47
C ARG A 134 -2.71 -8.01 7.95
N ILE A 135 -3.20 -8.07 6.72
CA ILE A 135 -4.05 -7.02 6.12
C ILE A 135 -5.31 -6.82 6.96
N GLU A 136 -6.01 -7.90 7.30
CA GLU A 136 -7.25 -7.85 8.09
C GLU A 136 -7.01 -7.36 9.53
N SER A 137 -5.97 -7.87 10.20
CA SER A 137 -5.68 -7.48 11.60
C SER A 137 -5.25 -6.02 11.77
N ARG A 138 -4.91 -5.35 10.68
CA ARG A 138 -4.49 -3.95 10.64
C ARG A 138 -5.48 -3.03 9.93
N ASP A 139 -6.66 -3.56 9.60
CA ASP A 139 -7.65 -2.81 8.83
C ASP A 139 -7.05 -2.18 7.56
N GLY A 140 -6.18 -2.95 6.88
CA GLY A 140 -5.40 -2.44 5.75
C GLY A 140 -6.25 -1.99 4.56
N LEU A 141 -7.44 -2.61 4.38
CA LEU A 141 -8.37 -2.25 3.31
C LEU A 141 -8.95 -0.85 3.49
N HIS A 142 -9.06 -0.35 4.71
CA HIS A 142 -9.57 0.99 4.99
C HIS A 142 -8.75 2.09 4.30
N THR A 143 -7.44 1.88 4.11
CA THR A 143 -6.62 2.81 3.30
C THR A 143 -7.17 2.98 1.89
N LEU A 144 -7.61 1.89 1.24
CA LEU A 144 -8.15 1.94 -0.13
C LEU A 144 -9.57 2.53 -0.15
N GLU A 145 -10.37 2.24 0.86
CA GLU A 145 -11.72 2.78 1.01
C GLU A 145 -11.67 4.30 1.15
N HIS A 146 -10.85 4.79 2.07
CA HIS A 146 -10.67 6.22 2.26
C HIS A 146 -10.00 6.89 1.05
N ALA A 147 -9.02 6.23 0.41
CA ALA A 147 -8.37 6.73 -0.80
C ALA A 147 -9.37 6.93 -1.96
N GLU A 148 -10.32 6.01 -2.15
CA GLU A 148 -11.41 6.16 -3.12
C GLU A 148 -12.37 7.29 -2.70
N GLU A 149 -12.76 7.36 -1.43
CA GLU A 149 -13.65 8.38 -0.90
C GLU A 149 -13.11 9.81 -1.11
N ILE A 150 -11.83 10.02 -0.88
CA ILE A 150 -11.19 11.34 -1.08
C ILE A 150 -10.80 11.61 -2.54
N GLY A 151 -11.04 10.68 -3.46
CA GLY A 151 -10.79 10.84 -4.89
C GLY A 151 -9.31 10.75 -5.29
N LEU A 152 -8.52 9.93 -4.62
CA LEU A 152 -7.16 9.58 -5.06
C LEU A 152 -7.20 8.66 -6.29
N GLY A 153 -8.18 7.78 -6.37
CA GLY A 153 -8.38 6.83 -7.45
C GLY A 153 -9.66 6.03 -7.25
N SER A 154 -9.79 4.87 -7.91
CA SER A 154 -10.94 3.98 -7.78
C SER A 154 -10.50 2.54 -7.47
N ARG A 155 -11.26 1.86 -6.63
CA ARG A 155 -11.10 0.43 -6.34
C ARG A 155 -11.60 -0.46 -7.48
N SER A 156 -12.36 0.12 -8.43
CA SER A 156 -12.84 -0.60 -9.60
C SER A 156 -11.78 -0.59 -10.70
N TYR A 157 -11.45 -1.77 -11.23
CA TYR A 157 -10.43 -1.92 -12.26
C TYR A 157 -10.76 -3.04 -13.25
N THR A 158 -10.05 -3.09 -14.36
CA THR A 158 -10.01 -4.24 -15.28
C THR A 158 -8.56 -4.71 -15.35
N LEU A 159 -8.32 -5.97 -14.96
CA LEU A 159 -7.01 -6.59 -15.10
C LEU A 159 -6.82 -7.10 -16.51
N VAL A 160 -5.76 -6.64 -17.19
CA VAL A 160 -5.39 -7.09 -18.55
C VAL A 160 -4.03 -7.74 -18.48
N SER A 161 -3.95 -9.05 -18.81
CA SER A 161 -2.66 -9.71 -19.00
C SER A 161 -2.02 -9.26 -20.30
N ILE A 162 -0.72 -8.96 -20.23
CA ILE A 162 0.12 -8.65 -21.39
C ILE A 162 1.16 -9.74 -21.65
N ASP A 163 1.13 -10.82 -20.86
CA ASP A 163 1.96 -11.99 -21.08
C ASP A 163 1.41 -12.81 -22.25
N GLU A 164 2.29 -13.32 -23.10
CA GLU A 164 1.95 -14.19 -24.24
C GLU A 164 1.78 -15.65 -23.81
#